data_5b5db7f7c8dee1dd0ef7825ec83e8da7
#
_entry.id   5b5db7f7c8dee1dd0ef7825ec83e8da7
#
_cell.length_a   1.000
_cell.length_b   1.000
_cell.length_c   1.000
_cell.angle_alpha   90.00
_cell.angle_beta   90.00
_cell.angle_gamma   90.00
#
_symmetry.space_group_name_H-M   'P 1'
#
loop_
_entity.id
_entity.type
_entity.pdbx_description
1 polymer ?
#
loop_
_entity_poly.entity_id
_entity_poly.type
_entity_poly.pdbx_seq_one_letter_code
_entity_poly.pdbx_strand_id
1 'polypeptide(L)'
;VPNMLVNIGGSADAITAECDPPLISSYIHGQRFWLIPAANNTGPVTIDIDQRGQVDVVSYDGQQLQAGDLVAGEGTELVYDGDNNQMRLVHPTARELLARASGGASVWEQIGDSGLISAPVASVEFTFTPSRYSFIRLMFQDVAASSLSSSTALRATLRHSGGDIVNLELSLSATSTAPQTGWAVFAVGGPNAQPVHLGEARVAQGGTARDPVASAGRSATPPDRVRLQYSNTNLASGRVLAYGLRVEQD
;
A
#
# COMPACT_ATOMS: atom_id res chain seq x y z
N VAL A 1 29.84 19.63 2.66
CA VAL A 1 29.53 19.32 4.08
C VAL A 1 28.53 20.36 4.54
N PRO A 2 27.42 19.99 5.20
CA PRO A 2 26.49 20.96 5.76
C PRO A 2 27.15 21.75 6.91
N ASN A 3 26.73 23.00 7.10
CA ASN A 3 27.16 23.80 8.24
C ASN A 3 26.47 23.26 9.51
N MET A 4 27.21 23.10 10.58
CA MET A 4 26.65 22.63 11.86
C MET A 4 25.94 23.76 12.58
N LEU A 5 24.71 23.51 13.00
CA LEU A 5 23.98 24.40 13.90
C LEU A 5 24.24 24.01 15.35
N VAL A 6 24.60 25.00 16.14
CA VAL A 6 24.91 24.89 17.57
C VAL A 6 24.06 25.89 18.37
N ASN A 7 24.08 25.78 19.69
CA ASN A 7 23.34 26.68 20.58
C ASN A 7 21.86 26.82 20.19
N ILE A 8 21.24 25.66 19.91
CA ILE A 8 19.83 25.62 19.52
C ILE A 8 18.96 26.13 20.67
N GLY A 9 18.20 27.19 20.41
CA GLY A 9 17.32 27.87 21.36
C GLY A 9 15.97 28.22 20.74
N GLY A 10 15.30 29.18 21.36
CA GLY A 10 13.94 29.58 20.98
C GLY A 10 12.86 28.66 21.51
N SER A 11 11.86 28.38 20.73
CA SER A 11 10.77 27.43 21.03
C SER A 11 10.75 26.26 20.04
N ALA A 12 9.85 25.31 20.28
CA ALA A 12 9.63 24.17 19.38
C ALA A 12 9.30 24.57 17.93
N ASP A 13 8.61 25.70 17.76
CA ASP A 13 8.10 26.19 16.47
C ASP A 13 8.77 27.50 15.98
N ALA A 14 9.63 28.13 16.83
CA ALA A 14 10.42 29.30 16.48
C ALA A 14 11.85 29.07 16.95
N ILE A 15 12.65 28.41 16.13
CA ILE A 15 14.01 27.97 16.46
C ILE A 15 14.99 29.14 16.27
N THR A 16 15.90 29.29 17.20
CA THR A 16 17.11 30.13 17.03
C THR A 16 18.33 29.22 17.06
N ALA A 17 19.35 29.52 16.28
CA ALA A 17 20.56 28.72 16.21
C ALA A 17 21.76 29.59 15.87
N GLU A 18 22.96 29.14 16.23
CA GLU A 18 24.22 29.66 15.74
C GLU A 18 24.86 28.68 14.79
N CYS A 19 25.57 29.18 13.79
CA CYS A 19 26.32 28.34 12.85
C CYS A 19 27.80 28.24 13.29
N ASP A 20 28.37 27.06 13.19
CA ASP A 20 29.80 26.86 13.45
C ASP A 20 30.51 26.35 12.17
N PRO A 21 31.37 27.18 11.54
CA PRO A 21 31.69 28.55 11.82
C PRO A 21 30.53 29.54 11.54
N PRO A 22 30.49 30.70 12.21
CA PRO A 22 29.43 31.69 12.03
C PRO A 22 29.28 32.16 10.59
N LEU A 23 28.04 32.48 10.22
CA LEU A 23 27.73 33.01 8.88
C LEU A 23 28.30 34.42 8.71
N ILE A 24 29.07 34.60 7.63
CA ILE A 24 29.66 35.91 7.29
C ILE A 24 28.71 36.81 6.49
N SER A 25 27.61 36.26 5.94
CA SER A 25 26.62 36.98 5.15
C SER A 25 25.21 36.45 5.43
N SER A 26 24.21 36.96 4.71
CA SER A 26 22.87 36.35 4.65
C SER A 26 22.91 34.95 4.11
N TYR A 27 21.82 34.21 4.26
CA TYR A 27 21.67 32.87 3.65
C TYR A 27 21.92 32.88 2.15
N ILE A 28 22.58 31.85 1.65
CA ILE A 28 22.89 31.69 0.23
C ILE A 28 22.08 30.52 -0.32
N HIS A 29 21.43 30.69 -1.48
CA HIS A 29 20.67 29.62 -2.15
C HIS A 29 21.50 28.34 -2.30
N GLY A 30 20.95 27.21 -1.86
CA GLY A 30 21.61 25.90 -1.85
C GLY A 30 22.54 25.66 -0.65
N GLN A 31 22.69 26.66 0.27
CA GLN A 31 23.44 26.47 1.50
C GLN A 31 22.77 25.44 2.39
N ARG A 32 23.56 24.53 2.97
CA ARG A 32 23.08 23.42 3.77
C ARG A 32 23.45 23.57 5.23
N PHE A 33 22.54 23.14 6.10
CA PHE A 33 22.67 23.19 7.55
C PHE A 33 22.29 21.86 8.17
N TRP A 34 23.00 21.48 9.23
CA TRP A 34 22.64 20.30 10.03
C TRP A 34 22.03 20.77 11.34
N LEU A 35 20.76 20.45 11.55
CA LEU A 35 19.97 20.82 12.73
C LEU A 35 19.71 19.57 13.58
N ILE A 36 19.91 19.70 14.90
CA ILE A 36 19.41 18.75 15.91
C ILE A 36 18.39 19.50 16.76
N PRO A 37 17.07 19.33 16.54
CA PRO A 37 16.05 20.06 17.29
C PRO A 37 16.12 19.77 18.81
N ALA A 38 15.92 20.78 19.64
CA ALA A 38 15.87 20.61 21.09
C ALA A 38 14.50 20.08 21.58
N ALA A 39 13.44 20.24 20.78
CA ALA A 39 12.08 19.80 21.09
C ALA A 39 11.37 19.36 19.81
N ASN A 40 10.34 18.50 19.96
CA ASN A 40 9.44 18.18 18.85
C ASN A 40 8.63 19.43 18.48
N ASN A 41 8.50 19.73 17.19
CA ASN A 41 7.63 20.81 16.77
C ASN A 41 6.15 20.45 17.01
N THR A 42 5.33 21.48 17.23
CA THR A 42 3.88 21.34 17.46
C THR A 42 3.03 21.87 16.31
N GLY A 43 3.67 22.47 15.31
CA GLY A 43 3.04 23.06 14.12
C GLY A 43 4.07 23.55 13.12
N PRO A 44 3.73 24.56 12.29
CA PRO A 44 4.66 25.21 11.39
C PRO A 44 5.88 25.75 12.12
N VAL A 45 7.05 25.61 11.49
CA VAL A 45 8.33 25.97 12.11
C VAL A 45 9.01 27.11 11.36
N THR A 46 9.63 27.99 12.12
CA THR A 46 10.54 29.02 11.61
C THR A 46 11.93 28.88 12.25
N ILE A 47 12.96 29.33 11.56
CA ILE A 47 14.34 29.33 12.09
C ILE A 47 15.06 30.63 11.78
N ASP A 48 15.83 31.11 12.76
CA ASP A 48 16.76 32.24 12.60
C ASP A 48 18.17 31.79 13.00
N ILE A 49 19.10 31.76 12.04
CA ILE A 49 20.48 31.33 12.23
C ILE A 49 21.38 32.57 12.24
N ASP A 50 22.19 32.72 13.29
CA ASP A 50 23.12 33.88 13.51
C ASP A 50 22.42 35.24 13.40
N GLN A 51 21.14 35.35 13.76
CA GLN A 51 20.34 36.56 13.66
C GLN A 51 20.31 37.16 12.24
N ARG A 52 20.31 36.28 11.21
CA ARG A 52 20.28 36.67 9.78
C ARG A 52 18.88 36.87 9.26
N GLY A 53 17.88 36.70 10.08
CA GLY A 53 16.46 36.81 9.77
C GLY A 53 15.75 35.47 9.80
N GLN A 54 14.55 35.53 10.31
CA GLN A 54 13.67 34.37 10.44
C GLN A 54 13.13 33.95 9.08
N VAL A 55 13.21 32.66 8.80
CA VAL A 55 12.64 32.02 7.60
C VAL A 55 11.82 30.81 7.98
N ASP A 56 10.82 30.47 7.16
CA ASP A 56 10.03 29.25 7.33
C ASP A 56 10.87 28.00 7.11
N VAL A 57 10.60 26.97 7.91
CA VAL A 57 11.11 25.62 7.67
C VAL A 57 9.99 24.81 7.05
N VAL A 58 10.23 24.28 5.84
CA VAL A 58 9.26 23.51 5.07
C VAL A 58 9.74 22.08 4.86
N SER A 59 8.80 21.19 4.59
CA SER A 59 9.06 19.79 4.30
C SER A 59 9.80 19.61 2.95
N TYR A 60 10.19 18.38 2.65
CA TYR A 60 10.87 18.05 1.41
C TYR A 60 10.07 18.46 0.15
N ASP A 61 8.74 18.37 0.20
CA ASP A 61 7.82 18.76 -0.90
C ASP A 61 7.42 20.26 -0.85
N GLY A 62 7.96 21.03 0.09
CA GLY A 62 7.72 22.47 0.20
C GLY A 62 6.47 22.86 0.97
N GLN A 63 5.82 21.92 1.66
CA GLN A 63 4.68 22.20 2.51
C GLN A 63 5.12 22.63 3.91
N GLN A 64 4.28 23.35 4.63
CA GLN A 64 4.54 23.68 6.04
C GLN A 64 4.63 22.42 6.90
N LEU A 65 5.55 22.43 7.85
CA LEU A 65 5.71 21.33 8.79
C LEU A 65 4.47 21.18 9.67
N GLN A 66 4.16 19.96 10.02
CA GLN A 66 3.12 19.61 10.99
C GLN A 66 3.75 19.12 12.29
N ALA A 67 2.92 19.04 13.33
CA ALA A 67 3.39 18.56 14.63
C ALA A 67 4.10 17.19 14.52
N GLY A 68 5.33 17.13 15.07
CA GLY A 68 6.17 15.93 15.07
C GLY A 68 6.96 15.65 13.79
N ASP A 69 6.97 16.55 12.82
CA ASP A 69 7.84 16.45 11.63
C ASP A 69 9.32 16.68 11.96
N LEU A 70 9.62 17.47 13.01
CA LEU A 70 10.93 17.56 13.64
C LEU A 70 10.89 16.86 15.01
N VAL A 71 11.81 15.93 15.21
CA VAL A 71 11.91 15.13 16.43
C VAL A 71 13.11 15.57 17.26
N ALA A 72 12.90 15.82 18.55
CA ALA A 72 13.94 16.23 19.48
C ALA A 72 15.11 15.24 19.49
N GLY A 73 16.33 15.74 19.33
CA GLY A 73 17.54 14.93 19.32
C GLY A 73 17.83 14.19 18.03
N GLU A 74 16.93 14.21 17.04
CA GLU A 74 17.18 13.62 15.72
C GLU A 74 17.81 14.66 14.78
N GLY A 75 18.95 14.30 14.17
CA GLY A 75 19.62 15.17 13.20
C GLY A 75 18.87 15.24 11.87
N THR A 76 18.62 16.45 11.38
CA THR A 76 18.03 16.69 10.07
C THR A 76 18.85 17.68 9.26
N GLU A 77 18.87 17.49 7.94
CA GLU A 77 19.55 18.40 7.02
C GLU A 77 18.56 19.38 6.39
N LEU A 78 18.91 20.67 6.43
CA LEU A 78 18.17 21.75 5.81
C LEU A 78 18.96 22.29 4.63
N VAL A 79 18.27 22.75 3.60
CA VAL A 79 18.84 23.53 2.50
C VAL A 79 18.07 24.84 2.35
N TYR A 80 18.80 25.95 2.22
CA TYR A 80 18.17 27.24 1.98
C TYR A 80 17.71 27.35 0.52
N ASP A 81 16.43 27.55 0.33
CA ASP A 81 15.77 27.87 -0.93
C ASP A 81 15.61 29.38 -1.06
N GLY A 82 16.57 30.03 -1.72
CA GLY A 82 16.58 31.48 -1.85
C GLY A 82 15.48 32.03 -2.75
N ASP A 83 14.92 31.23 -3.63
CA ASP A 83 13.83 31.64 -4.53
C ASP A 83 12.51 31.85 -3.75
N ASN A 84 12.30 31.04 -2.72
CA ASN A 84 11.13 31.08 -1.86
C ASN A 84 11.41 31.65 -0.45
N ASN A 85 12.64 32.03 -0.17
CA ASN A 85 13.10 32.52 1.14
C ASN A 85 12.70 31.59 2.30
N GLN A 86 13.06 30.32 2.19
CA GLN A 86 12.69 29.29 3.15
C GLN A 86 13.81 28.26 3.35
N MET A 87 13.83 27.56 4.48
CA MET A 87 14.64 26.37 4.71
C MET A 87 13.81 25.12 4.37
N ARG A 88 14.33 24.26 3.50
CA ARG A 88 13.67 23.02 3.10
C ARG A 88 14.37 21.81 3.71
N LEU A 89 13.63 20.84 4.24
CA LEU A 89 14.17 19.52 4.60
C LEU A 89 14.76 18.85 3.37
N VAL A 90 15.97 18.29 3.49
CA VAL A 90 16.62 17.53 2.38
C VAL A 90 16.02 16.14 2.26
N HIS A 91 15.49 15.59 3.34
CA HIS A 91 14.86 14.27 3.38
C HIS A 91 13.38 14.39 3.73
N PRO A 92 12.53 13.54 3.16
CA PRO A 92 11.11 13.52 3.50
C PRO A 92 10.92 13.13 4.97
N THR A 93 9.94 13.75 5.61
CA THR A 93 9.50 13.38 6.97
C THR A 93 8.89 11.99 7.01
N ALA A 94 8.79 11.39 8.18
CA ALA A 94 8.10 10.10 8.35
C ALA A 94 6.66 10.16 7.85
N ARG A 95 5.98 11.30 8.05
CA ARG A 95 4.63 11.57 7.55
C ARG A 95 4.59 11.57 6.02
N GLU A 96 5.52 12.26 5.35
CA GLU A 96 5.60 12.30 3.87
C GLU A 96 5.94 10.91 3.30
N LEU A 97 6.84 10.17 3.95
CA LEU A 97 7.12 8.78 3.56
C LEU A 97 5.89 7.90 3.70
N LEU A 98 5.15 8.06 4.79
CA LEU A 98 3.90 7.32 5.00
C LEU A 98 2.82 7.75 4.00
N ALA A 99 2.68 9.05 3.72
CA ALA A 99 1.76 9.57 2.71
C ALA A 99 2.13 9.07 1.30
N ARG A 100 3.42 9.05 0.94
CA ARG A 100 3.89 8.46 -0.32
C ARG A 100 3.70 6.95 -0.36
N ALA A 101 3.93 6.27 0.76
CA ALA A 101 3.64 4.84 0.89
C ALA A 101 2.13 4.55 0.84
N SER A 102 1.29 5.47 1.30
CA SER A 102 -0.17 5.36 1.28
C SER A 102 -0.83 6.02 0.07
N GLY A 103 -0.24 7.05 -0.53
CA GLY A 103 -0.77 7.82 -1.66
C GLY A 103 -0.22 7.44 -3.04
N GLY A 104 0.84 6.63 -3.10
CA GLY A 104 1.37 6.05 -4.34
C GLY A 104 1.55 4.55 -4.26
N ALA A 105 1.40 3.94 -3.11
CA ALA A 105 1.27 2.50 -2.98
C ALA A 105 -0.20 2.16 -3.21
N SER A 106 -0.45 1.49 -4.29
CA SER A 106 -1.66 0.71 -4.51
C SER A 106 -1.94 -0.15 -3.28
N VAL A 107 -2.70 0.39 -2.33
CA VAL A 107 -2.96 -0.28 -1.05
C VAL A 107 -3.98 -1.37 -1.30
N TRP A 108 -3.58 -2.61 -1.04
CA TRP A 108 -4.50 -3.72 -1.00
C TRP A 108 -5.42 -3.56 0.23
N GLU A 109 -6.67 -3.21 0.00
CA GLU A 109 -7.71 -3.13 1.02
C GLU A 109 -8.38 -4.49 1.18
N GLN A 110 -8.52 -4.98 2.41
CA GLN A 110 -9.29 -6.19 2.65
C GLN A 110 -10.78 -5.91 2.42
N ILE A 111 -11.37 -6.60 1.45
CA ILE A 111 -12.78 -6.47 1.07
C ILE A 111 -13.64 -7.62 1.60
N GLY A 112 -13.01 -8.70 2.05
CA GLY A 112 -13.74 -9.82 2.62
C GLY A 112 -12.85 -10.83 3.35
N ASP A 113 -13.48 -11.55 4.27
CA ASP A 113 -12.90 -12.63 5.05
C ASP A 113 -14.00 -13.68 5.33
N SER A 114 -13.77 -14.93 4.95
CA SER A 114 -14.72 -16.01 5.23
C SER A 114 -14.75 -16.43 6.70
N GLY A 115 -13.77 -15.97 7.50
CA GLY A 115 -13.46 -16.63 8.75
C GLY A 115 -12.93 -18.06 8.53
N LEU A 116 -12.78 -18.80 9.61
CA LEU A 116 -12.44 -20.21 9.56
C LEU A 116 -13.66 -21.03 9.10
N ILE A 117 -13.52 -21.71 7.98
CA ILE A 117 -14.55 -22.65 7.48
C ILE A 117 -14.50 -23.90 8.36
N SER A 118 -15.51 -24.07 9.20
CA SER A 118 -15.65 -25.19 10.15
C SER A 118 -16.78 -26.18 9.77
N ALA A 119 -17.54 -25.83 8.74
CA ALA A 119 -18.59 -26.68 8.18
C ALA A 119 -18.57 -26.58 6.65
N PRO A 120 -18.95 -27.64 5.90
CA PRO A 120 -18.92 -27.62 4.46
C PRO A 120 -19.80 -26.53 3.84
N VAL A 121 -19.20 -25.68 2.98
CA VAL A 121 -19.90 -24.63 2.23
C VAL A 121 -19.66 -24.82 0.74
N ALA A 122 -20.67 -24.55 -0.08
CA ALA A 122 -20.58 -24.75 -1.54
C ALA A 122 -19.54 -23.82 -2.20
N SER A 123 -19.44 -22.61 -1.70
CA SER A 123 -18.46 -21.60 -2.18
C SER A 123 -18.27 -20.50 -1.15
N VAL A 124 -17.18 -19.76 -1.28
CA VAL A 124 -16.98 -18.46 -0.62
C VAL A 124 -17.00 -17.39 -1.72
N GLU A 125 -17.86 -16.39 -1.56
CA GLU A 125 -18.02 -15.29 -2.52
C GLU A 125 -17.95 -13.95 -1.79
N PHE A 126 -17.22 -13.00 -2.39
CA PHE A 126 -17.10 -11.62 -1.90
C PHE A 126 -17.56 -10.66 -2.98
N THR A 127 -18.35 -9.67 -2.58
CA THR A 127 -18.82 -8.59 -3.46
C THR A 127 -17.92 -7.37 -3.33
N PHE A 128 -17.77 -6.61 -4.41
CA PHE A 128 -17.01 -5.37 -4.43
C PHE A 128 -17.59 -4.36 -5.43
N THR A 129 -17.21 -3.09 -5.30
CA THR A 129 -17.59 -2.04 -6.25
C THR A 129 -16.56 -2.00 -7.38
N PRO A 130 -16.92 -2.30 -8.64
CA PRO A 130 -15.96 -2.42 -9.75
C PRO A 130 -15.13 -1.17 -10.00
N SER A 131 -15.73 0.03 -9.89
CA SER A 131 -15.04 1.31 -10.11
C SER A 131 -14.00 1.66 -9.05
N ARG A 132 -14.01 0.95 -7.92
CA ARG A 132 -13.11 1.22 -6.79
C ARG A 132 -11.76 0.51 -6.91
N TYR A 133 -11.69 -0.56 -7.67
CA TYR A 133 -10.51 -1.43 -7.70
C TYR A 133 -10.07 -1.71 -9.14
N SER A 134 -8.73 -1.73 -9.35
CA SER A 134 -8.11 -2.18 -10.61
C SER A 134 -7.81 -3.68 -10.60
N PHE A 135 -7.56 -4.23 -9.41
CA PHE A 135 -7.30 -5.65 -9.22
C PHE A 135 -8.03 -6.17 -7.99
N ILE A 136 -8.43 -7.44 -8.06
CA ILE A 136 -8.94 -8.21 -6.91
C ILE A 136 -8.02 -9.41 -6.69
N ARG A 137 -7.66 -9.65 -5.44
CA ARG A 137 -6.85 -10.79 -5.00
C ARG A 137 -7.64 -11.65 -4.04
N LEU A 138 -7.75 -12.94 -4.33
CA LEU A 138 -8.11 -13.96 -3.35
C LEU A 138 -6.85 -14.58 -2.77
N MET A 139 -6.81 -14.74 -1.47
CA MET A 139 -5.84 -15.57 -0.76
C MET A 139 -6.61 -16.67 -0.04
N PHE A 140 -6.14 -17.90 -0.13
CA PHE A 140 -6.77 -19.02 0.56
C PHE A 140 -5.71 -19.85 1.25
N GLN A 141 -6.04 -20.29 2.45
CA GLN A 141 -5.16 -21.04 3.33
C GLN A 141 -5.87 -22.30 3.81
N ASP A 142 -5.20 -23.44 3.69
CA ASP A 142 -5.63 -24.74 4.19
C ASP A 142 -7.05 -25.15 3.74
N VAL A 143 -7.42 -24.73 2.51
CA VAL A 143 -8.71 -25.05 1.93
C VAL A 143 -8.74 -26.50 1.48
N ALA A 144 -9.67 -27.29 1.99
CA ALA A 144 -9.83 -28.69 1.63
C ALA A 144 -11.24 -28.97 1.10
N ALA A 145 -11.32 -29.99 0.23
CA ALA A 145 -12.58 -30.50 -0.29
C ALA A 145 -13.26 -31.41 0.74
N SER A 146 -14.59 -31.41 0.80
CA SER A 146 -15.35 -32.32 1.66
C SER A 146 -15.40 -33.77 1.14
N SER A 147 -15.22 -33.92 -0.18
CA SER A 147 -15.11 -35.24 -0.85
C SER A 147 -14.32 -35.07 -2.13
N LEU A 148 -13.77 -36.16 -2.65
CA LEU A 148 -13.02 -36.17 -3.90
C LEU A 148 -13.73 -37.02 -4.97
N SER A 149 -13.69 -36.50 -6.17
CA SER A 149 -13.99 -37.28 -7.41
C SER A 149 -12.90 -37.01 -8.44
N SER A 150 -12.82 -37.80 -9.46
CA SER A 150 -11.82 -37.66 -10.54
C SER A 150 -11.89 -36.33 -11.31
N SER A 151 -12.96 -35.55 -11.11
CA SER A 151 -13.20 -34.26 -11.76
C SER A 151 -13.26 -33.08 -10.75
N THR A 152 -12.85 -33.31 -9.51
CA THR A 152 -12.85 -32.23 -8.49
C THR A 152 -11.69 -31.27 -8.75
N ALA A 153 -12.00 -30.00 -8.98
CA ALA A 153 -11.02 -28.95 -9.16
C ALA A 153 -11.39 -27.73 -8.31
N LEU A 154 -10.40 -27.14 -7.63
CA LEU A 154 -10.55 -25.84 -7.00
C LEU A 154 -10.58 -24.76 -8.09
N ARG A 155 -11.54 -23.84 -8.03
CA ARG A 155 -11.71 -22.76 -8.99
C ARG A 155 -11.79 -21.41 -8.29
N ALA A 156 -11.01 -20.47 -8.77
CA ALA A 156 -11.18 -19.05 -8.46
C ALA A 156 -11.84 -18.37 -9.67
N THR A 157 -12.90 -17.62 -9.42
CA THR A 157 -13.76 -17.08 -10.49
C THR A 157 -14.03 -15.62 -10.27
N LEU A 158 -13.83 -14.79 -11.31
CA LEU A 158 -14.31 -13.41 -11.38
C LEU A 158 -15.70 -13.41 -12.04
N ARG A 159 -16.66 -12.70 -11.43
CA ARG A 159 -18.09 -12.80 -11.80
C ARG A 159 -18.77 -11.43 -11.86
N HIS A 160 -19.90 -11.39 -12.54
CA HIS A 160 -20.94 -10.37 -12.39
C HIS A 160 -22.30 -11.04 -12.10
N SER A 161 -23.35 -10.23 -11.90
CA SER A 161 -24.71 -10.73 -11.57
C SER A 161 -25.28 -11.74 -12.57
N GLY A 162 -24.81 -11.75 -13.84
CA GLY A 162 -25.28 -12.62 -14.91
C GLY A 162 -24.43 -13.86 -15.15
N GLY A 163 -23.27 -14.03 -14.49
CA GLY A 163 -22.43 -15.21 -14.68
C GLY A 163 -20.94 -15.03 -14.46
N ASP A 164 -20.18 -16.04 -14.83
CA ASP A 164 -18.74 -16.10 -14.69
C ASP A 164 -18.05 -15.38 -15.87
N ILE A 165 -17.04 -14.56 -15.60
CA ILE A 165 -16.25 -13.84 -16.60
C ILE A 165 -14.91 -14.53 -16.82
N VAL A 166 -14.17 -14.77 -15.75
CA VAL A 166 -12.86 -15.43 -15.75
C VAL A 166 -12.90 -16.60 -14.78
N ASN A 167 -12.56 -17.78 -15.26
CA ASN A 167 -12.39 -18.97 -14.44
C ASN A 167 -10.93 -19.41 -14.45
N LEU A 168 -10.33 -19.42 -13.28
CA LEU A 168 -9.01 -20.01 -13.03
C LEU A 168 -9.23 -21.40 -12.40
N GLU A 169 -8.98 -22.43 -13.17
CA GLU A 169 -9.01 -23.79 -12.66
C GLU A 169 -7.66 -24.09 -12.00
N LEU A 170 -7.67 -24.11 -10.68
CA LEU A 170 -6.50 -24.35 -9.84
C LEU A 170 -6.27 -25.84 -9.65
N SER A 171 -6.59 -26.65 -10.67
CA SER A 171 -6.66 -28.10 -10.55
C SER A 171 -5.40 -28.70 -9.99
N LEU A 172 -5.58 -29.32 -8.86
CA LEU A 172 -4.63 -30.22 -8.24
C LEU A 172 -5.23 -31.61 -8.40
N SER A 173 -4.41 -32.58 -8.76
CA SER A 173 -4.82 -33.94 -8.97
C SER A 173 -5.91 -34.38 -7.99
N ALA A 174 -7.01 -34.84 -8.49
CA ALA A 174 -8.22 -35.26 -7.78
C ALA A 174 -8.02 -36.43 -6.78
N THR A 175 -6.79 -36.77 -6.43
CA THR A 175 -6.46 -37.94 -5.60
C THR A 175 -6.05 -37.59 -4.17
N SER A 176 -6.04 -36.30 -3.77
CA SER A 176 -5.58 -35.90 -2.43
C SER A 176 -6.54 -34.91 -1.76
N THR A 177 -6.97 -35.24 -0.55
CA THR A 177 -7.68 -34.33 0.38
C THR A 177 -6.74 -33.35 1.10
N ALA A 178 -5.45 -33.32 0.76
CA ALA A 178 -4.50 -32.43 1.38
C ALA A 178 -4.94 -30.98 1.21
N PRO A 179 -4.87 -30.17 2.28
CA PRO A 179 -5.22 -28.76 2.25
C PRO A 179 -4.42 -27.99 1.19
N GLN A 180 -5.07 -27.04 0.56
CA GLN A 180 -4.50 -26.19 -0.48
C GLN A 180 -4.36 -24.77 0.03
N THR A 181 -3.21 -24.17 -0.24
CA THR A 181 -2.90 -22.77 0.08
C THR A 181 -2.42 -22.08 -1.18
N GLY A 182 -2.87 -20.84 -1.39
CA GLY A 182 -2.47 -20.10 -2.58
C GLY A 182 -3.15 -18.75 -2.72
N TRP A 183 -3.09 -18.24 -3.94
CA TRP A 183 -3.72 -16.99 -4.31
C TRP A 183 -4.20 -17.01 -5.77
N ALA A 184 -5.17 -16.15 -6.04
CA ALA A 184 -5.60 -15.77 -7.39
C ALA A 184 -5.73 -14.26 -7.47
N VAL A 185 -5.26 -13.65 -8.57
CA VAL A 185 -5.38 -12.20 -8.83
C VAL A 185 -6.12 -12.02 -10.13
N PHE A 186 -7.06 -11.07 -10.13
CA PHE A 186 -7.87 -10.72 -11.30
C PHE A 186 -7.71 -9.23 -11.59
N ALA A 187 -7.40 -8.87 -12.84
CA ALA A 187 -7.56 -7.52 -13.33
C ALA A 187 -9.05 -7.25 -13.57
N VAL A 188 -9.63 -6.30 -12.87
CA VAL A 188 -11.06 -5.99 -12.97
C VAL A 188 -11.32 -4.72 -13.81
N GLY A 189 -10.26 -4.03 -14.23
CA GLY A 189 -10.32 -2.79 -14.98
C GLY A 189 -10.62 -1.58 -14.08
N GLY A 190 -10.11 -0.40 -14.49
CA GLY A 190 -10.47 0.88 -13.89
C GLY A 190 -11.76 1.46 -14.51
N PRO A 191 -12.13 2.71 -14.20
CA PRO A 191 -13.34 3.38 -14.68
C PRO A 191 -13.44 3.49 -16.22
N ASN A 192 -12.33 3.27 -16.94
CA ASN A 192 -12.27 3.18 -18.40
C ASN A 192 -12.06 1.74 -18.89
N ALA A 193 -12.59 0.77 -18.16
CA ALA A 193 -12.30 -0.65 -18.34
C ALA A 193 -12.51 -1.13 -19.77
N GLN A 194 -11.44 -1.73 -20.32
CA GLN A 194 -11.54 -2.59 -21.49
C GLN A 194 -12.37 -3.83 -21.12
N PRO A 195 -13.16 -4.38 -22.04
CA PRO A 195 -14.00 -5.56 -21.77
C PRO A 195 -13.22 -6.86 -21.52
N VAL A 196 -11.91 -6.79 -21.40
CA VAL A 196 -11.03 -7.94 -21.18
C VAL A 196 -10.55 -7.95 -19.74
N HIS A 197 -10.83 -9.04 -19.05
CA HIS A 197 -10.37 -9.29 -17.68
C HIS A 197 -9.36 -10.44 -17.71
N LEU A 198 -8.26 -10.26 -16.98
CA LEU A 198 -7.19 -11.25 -16.88
C LEU A 198 -7.18 -11.82 -15.47
N GLY A 199 -6.86 -13.10 -15.36
CA GLY A 199 -6.66 -13.73 -14.06
C GLY A 199 -5.39 -14.60 -14.07
N GLU A 200 -4.69 -14.60 -12.94
CA GLU A 200 -3.55 -15.47 -12.67
C GLU A 200 -3.66 -16.04 -11.26
N ALA A 201 -3.20 -17.26 -11.08
CA ALA A 201 -3.23 -17.91 -9.78
C ALA A 201 -2.03 -18.83 -9.56
N ARG A 202 -1.68 -19.03 -8.30
CA ARG A 202 -0.69 -20.01 -7.87
C ARG A 202 -1.21 -20.78 -6.66
N VAL A 203 -1.00 -22.08 -6.65
CA VAL A 203 -1.47 -22.97 -5.60
C VAL A 203 -0.35 -23.91 -5.15
N ALA A 204 -0.31 -24.21 -3.86
CA ALA A 204 0.51 -25.25 -3.27
C ALA A 204 -0.37 -26.26 -2.53
N GLN A 205 -0.01 -27.52 -2.61
CA GLN A 205 -0.66 -28.63 -1.91
C GLN A 205 0.40 -29.51 -1.27
N GLY A 206 0.29 -29.79 0.03
CA GLY A 206 1.26 -30.61 0.75
C GLY A 206 2.71 -30.11 0.63
N GLY A 207 2.91 -28.77 0.55
CA GLY A 207 4.23 -28.17 0.40
C GLY A 207 4.78 -28.11 -1.03
N THR A 208 4.10 -28.69 -2.02
CA THR A 208 4.53 -28.64 -3.42
C THR A 208 3.78 -27.50 -4.13
N ALA A 209 4.51 -26.51 -4.62
CA ALA A 209 3.96 -25.45 -5.46
C ALA A 209 3.69 -25.97 -6.89
N ARG A 210 2.64 -25.45 -7.50
CA ARG A 210 2.28 -25.70 -8.90
C ARG A 210 2.63 -24.50 -9.75
N ASP A 211 2.76 -24.72 -11.05
CA ASP A 211 2.94 -23.67 -12.02
C ASP A 211 1.74 -22.70 -12.00
N PRO A 212 1.96 -21.40 -12.23
CA PRO A 212 0.88 -20.43 -12.30
C PRO A 212 -0.09 -20.78 -13.45
N VAL A 213 -1.37 -20.58 -13.17
CA VAL A 213 -2.46 -20.73 -14.15
C VAL A 213 -2.94 -19.35 -14.55
N ALA A 214 -3.10 -19.09 -15.81
CA ALA A 214 -3.63 -17.84 -16.33
C ALA A 214 -4.85 -18.07 -17.23
N SER A 215 -5.81 -17.15 -17.18
CA SER A 215 -7.00 -17.17 -18.01
C SER A 215 -7.45 -15.74 -18.34
N ALA A 216 -8.20 -15.59 -19.42
CA ALA A 216 -8.80 -14.32 -19.81
C ALA A 216 -10.29 -14.49 -20.11
N GLY A 217 -11.08 -13.47 -19.80
CA GLY A 217 -12.50 -13.40 -20.11
C GLY A 217 -12.89 -12.04 -20.64
N ARG A 218 -14.06 -11.95 -21.27
CA ARG A 218 -14.66 -10.71 -21.75
C ARG A 218 -16.07 -10.56 -21.21
N SER A 219 -16.39 -9.35 -20.74
CA SER A 219 -17.75 -9.00 -20.34
C SER A 219 -18.01 -7.52 -20.58
N ALA A 220 -19.17 -7.20 -21.14
CA ALA A 220 -19.64 -5.82 -21.21
C ALA A 220 -20.16 -5.30 -19.85
N THR A 221 -20.48 -6.22 -18.93
CA THR A 221 -20.89 -5.90 -17.56
C THR A 221 -19.66 -5.97 -16.66
N PRO A 222 -19.35 -4.90 -15.90
CA PRO A 222 -18.24 -4.92 -14.95
C PRO A 222 -18.40 -6.04 -13.92
N PRO A 223 -17.31 -6.70 -13.53
CA PRO A 223 -17.34 -7.71 -12.47
C PRO A 223 -17.62 -7.04 -11.12
N ASP A 224 -18.46 -7.65 -10.32
CA ASP A 224 -18.84 -7.18 -8.98
C ASP A 224 -18.58 -8.22 -7.87
N ARG A 225 -18.07 -9.41 -8.26
CA ARG A 225 -17.86 -10.53 -7.32
C ARG A 225 -16.64 -11.34 -7.67
N VAL A 226 -16.06 -11.91 -6.62
CA VAL A 226 -15.01 -12.93 -6.74
C VAL A 226 -15.36 -14.12 -5.88
N ARG A 227 -15.16 -15.34 -6.39
CA ARG A 227 -15.59 -16.56 -5.74
C ARG A 227 -14.48 -17.62 -5.76
N LEU A 228 -14.38 -18.37 -4.65
CA LEU A 228 -13.63 -19.62 -4.56
C LEU A 228 -14.59 -20.78 -4.32
N GLN A 229 -14.46 -21.86 -5.10
CA GLN A 229 -15.27 -23.07 -4.96
C GLN A 229 -14.55 -24.30 -5.50
N TYR A 230 -15.00 -25.48 -5.10
CA TYR A 230 -14.72 -26.71 -5.81
C TYR A 230 -15.79 -26.97 -6.88
N SER A 231 -15.41 -27.63 -7.98
CA SER A 231 -16.33 -27.89 -9.11
C SER A 231 -17.49 -28.83 -8.76
N ASN A 232 -17.22 -29.85 -7.95
CA ASN A 232 -18.18 -30.94 -7.70
C ASN A 232 -18.35 -31.29 -6.21
N THR A 233 -17.85 -30.46 -5.31
CA THR A 233 -17.90 -30.71 -3.86
C THR A 233 -17.85 -29.41 -3.08
N ASN A 234 -18.02 -29.47 -1.77
CA ASN A 234 -17.96 -28.31 -0.89
C ASN A 234 -16.54 -28.04 -0.39
N LEU A 235 -16.30 -26.79 0.00
CA LEU A 235 -15.16 -26.39 0.82
C LEU A 235 -15.43 -26.88 2.25
N ALA A 236 -14.59 -27.77 2.77
CA ALA A 236 -14.79 -28.40 4.09
C ALA A 236 -14.02 -27.71 5.21
N SER A 237 -12.91 -27.04 4.88
CA SER A 237 -12.06 -26.33 5.84
C SER A 237 -11.29 -25.21 5.15
N GLY A 238 -10.58 -24.42 5.96
CA GLY A 238 -9.67 -23.36 5.51
C GLY A 238 -10.20 -21.96 5.78
N ARG A 239 -9.51 -20.97 5.23
CA ARG A 239 -9.88 -19.55 5.28
C ARG A 239 -9.63 -18.91 3.93
N VAL A 240 -10.54 -18.03 3.54
CA VAL A 240 -10.43 -17.26 2.29
C VAL A 240 -10.51 -15.78 2.61
N LEU A 241 -9.56 -15.02 2.09
CA LEU A 241 -9.49 -13.57 2.22
C LEU A 241 -9.56 -12.95 0.83
N ALA A 242 -10.25 -11.83 0.71
CA ALA A 242 -10.29 -11.04 -0.51
C ALA A 242 -9.74 -9.64 -0.26
N TYR A 243 -8.93 -9.16 -1.20
CA TYR A 243 -8.33 -7.83 -1.19
C TYR A 243 -8.58 -7.14 -2.53
N GLY A 244 -8.84 -5.85 -2.47
CA GLY A 244 -8.97 -4.98 -3.65
C GLY A 244 -7.83 -3.98 -3.70
N LEU A 245 -7.23 -3.82 -4.87
CA LEU A 245 -6.25 -2.78 -5.15
C LEU A 245 -7.00 -1.52 -5.62
N ARG A 246 -7.00 -0.46 -4.81
CA ARG A 246 -7.73 0.78 -5.13
C ARG A 246 -7.22 1.41 -6.43
N VAL A 247 -8.16 1.98 -7.18
CA VAL A 247 -7.86 2.95 -8.24
C VAL A 247 -7.83 4.32 -7.58
N GLU A 248 -6.71 5.04 -7.68
CA GLU A 248 -6.72 6.46 -7.36
C GLU A 248 -7.63 7.18 -8.38
N GLN A 249 -8.61 7.89 -7.88
CA GLN A 249 -9.38 8.83 -8.68
C GLN A 249 -8.67 10.18 -8.56
N ASP A 250 -8.05 10.61 -9.66
CA ASP A 250 -7.57 11.99 -9.83
C ASP A 250 -8.73 13.00 -9.74
#